data_dc0efbf206e795c5e277add1f8d7bb7a
#
_entry.id   dc0efbf206e795c5e277add1f8d7bb7a
#
_cell.length_a   1.000
_cell.length_b   1.000
_cell.length_c   1.000
_cell.angle_alpha   90.00
_cell.angle_beta   90.00
_cell.angle_gamma   90.00
#
_symmetry.space_group_name_H-M   'P 1'
#
loop_
_entity.id
_entity.type
_entity.pdbx_description
1 polymer ?
#
loop_
_entity_poly.entity_id
_entity_poly.type
_entity_poly.pdbx_seq_one_letter_code
_entity_poly.pdbx_strand_id
1 'polypeptide(L)'
;KERILEYIAVLQLRGNLKSPILCLYGPPGVGKTSLGKSIAEAMKRKYVRVSLGGLHDESEIRGHRKTYIGAMPGRIIKNIQKAGSSNPVFILDEIDKVTQNTVNGDPSSALLEVLDPEQNNAFHDNYLDMDYDLSKVLFIATANDLNTIPRPLLDRMELIEVSGYITEEKVEIAKRHLVPKELENTGLDQLEEKPKFAKATLEKIIESYTRESGVRQLEKQINKAMRKLAFKQAMDKQLPYTKITPDKLEDLLGKPPFTRDIYQGNKYAGVVTGLAWTSVGGEILFIETSLSKGKAGKLTLTGNLGDVMKESAVIALEYVKAHISALNVDYRIFEQWNIHIHVPEGATPKDGPSAGITIATSIASALTQRKVRKNTAMTGEITLRGKVLPVGGIKEKILAAKRAGITDIVMCSENKKDVEEIPEVYRKGLQFHFVENIQQVWDFALTDEKVEHPVDFTIVEEKKEETK
;
A
#
# COMPACT_ATOMS: atom_id res chain seq x y z
N LYS A 1 10.87 0.66 14.77
CA LYS A 1 11.02 1.35 16.05
C LYS A 1 12.44 1.20 16.59
N GLU A 2 13.02 -0.01 16.58
CA GLU A 2 14.39 -0.29 17.03
C GLU A 2 15.42 0.54 16.29
N ARG A 3 15.41 0.56 14.95
CA ARG A 3 16.33 1.36 14.12
C ARG A 3 16.34 2.86 14.49
N ILE A 4 15.15 3.43 14.82
CA ILE A 4 15.07 4.82 15.26
C ILE A 4 15.72 5.00 16.63
N LEU A 5 15.52 4.05 17.55
CA LEU A 5 16.17 4.09 18.87
C LEU A 5 17.70 3.92 18.77
N GLU A 6 18.17 3.02 17.92
CA GLU A 6 19.58 2.84 17.61
C GLU A 6 20.20 4.13 17.06
N TYR A 7 19.52 4.75 16.08
CA TYR A 7 19.96 6.02 15.50
C TYR A 7 20.07 7.12 16.56
N ILE A 8 19.03 7.29 17.42
CA ILE A 8 19.04 8.28 18.51
C ILE A 8 20.16 7.98 19.50
N ALA A 9 20.39 6.70 19.87
CA ALA A 9 21.46 6.30 20.77
C ALA A 9 22.84 6.64 20.20
N VAL A 10 23.06 6.38 18.90
CA VAL A 10 24.32 6.77 18.23
C VAL A 10 24.52 8.28 18.25
N LEU A 11 23.46 9.07 18.00
CA LEU A 11 23.54 10.53 18.08
C LEU A 11 23.90 11.04 19.48
N GLN A 12 23.36 10.41 20.52
CA GLN A 12 23.67 10.76 21.92
C GLN A 12 25.12 10.42 22.28
N LEU A 13 25.64 9.28 21.82
CA LEU A 13 27.00 8.83 22.11
C LEU A 13 28.05 9.65 21.35
N ARG A 14 27.80 9.97 20.09
CA ARG A 14 28.74 10.72 19.25
C ARG A 14 28.81 12.21 19.58
N GLY A 15 27.74 12.78 20.11
CA GLY A 15 27.64 14.23 20.37
C GLY A 15 27.66 15.12 19.11
N ASN A 16 27.74 14.53 17.91
CA ASN A 16 27.67 15.23 16.63
C ASN A 16 26.64 14.55 15.71
N LEU A 17 26.06 15.32 14.78
CA LEU A 17 25.01 14.86 13.85
C LEU A 17 25.57 14.44 12.48
N LYS A 18 26.86 14.08 12.39
CA LYS A 18 27.46 13.53 11.17
C LYS A 18 26.96 12.08 10.93
N SER A 19 25.69 11.92 10.72
CA SER A 19 25.02 10.64 10.43
C SER A 19 24.12 10.83 9.22
N PRO A 20 23.84 9.76 8.47
CA PRO A 20 22.85 9.82 7.39
C PRO A 20 21.51 10.38 7.91
N ILE A 21 20.79 11.05 7.04
CA ILE A 21 19.50 11.64 7.38
C ILE A 21 18.45 10.54 7.42
N LEU A 22 17.60 10.53 8.43
CA LEU A 22 16.47 9.61 8.48
C LEU A 22 15.43 9.98 7.42
N CYS A 23 15.07 9.03 6.57
CA CYS A 23 13.93 9.14 5.68
C CYS A 23 12.85 8.13 6.07
N LEU A 24 11.74 8.62 6.59
CA LEU A 24 10.57 7.81 6.92
C LEU A 24 9.70 7.68 5.66
N TYR A 25 9.66 6.50 5.05
CA TYR A 25 8.88 6.29 3.84
C TYR A 25 7.77 5.25 4.05
N GLY A 26 6.71 5.33 3.24
CA GLY A 26 5.57 4.41 3.30
C GLY A 26 4.26 5.08 2.92
N PRO A 27 3.12 4.36 3.01
CA PRO A 27 1.83 4.87 2.57
C PRO A 27 1.41 6.16 3.29
N PRO A 28 0.51 6.95 2.68
CA PRO A 28 -0.01 8.15 3.33
C PRO A 28 -0.84 7.82 4.58
N GLY A 29 -0.80 8.69 5.58
CA GLY A 29 -1.62 8.55 6.79
C GLY A 29 -1.13 7.54 7.83
N VAL A 30 0.09 7.01 7.70
CA VAL A 30 0.69 6.09 8.70
C VAL A 30 1.43 6.80 9.83
N GLY A 31 1.35 8.12 9.92
CA GLY A 31 1.90 8.88 11.04
C GLY A 31 3.38 9.23 10.93
N LYS A 32 4.00 9.20 9.73
CA LYS A 32 5.42 9.58 9.53
C LYS A 32 5.79 10.92 10.16
N THR A 33 4.98 11.95 9.89
CA THR A 33 5.19 13.31 10.44
C THR A 33 4.99 13.35 11.96
N SER A 34 4.03 12.59 12.48
CA SER A 34 3.79 12.46 13.93
C SER A 34 4.95 11.78 14.64
N LEU A 35 5.57 10.79 13.99
CA LEU A 35 6.76 10.11 14.51
C LEU A 35 7.94 11.07 14.65
N GLY A 36 8.14 11.95 13.64
CA GLY A 36 9.14 13.01 13.71
C GLY A 36 8.90 13.99 14.87
N LYS A 37 7.64 14.33 15.15
CA LYS A 37 7.28 15.14 16.32
C LYS A 37 7.61 14.42 17.62
N SER A 38 7.30 13.14 17.75
CA SER A 38 7.62 12.33 18.92
C SER A 38 9.14 12.21 19.16
N ILE A 39 9.93 12.13 18.09
CA ILE A 39 11.40 12.15 18.17
C ILE A 39 11.87 13.50 18.75
N ALA A 40 11.33 14.62 18.28
CA ALA A 40 11.67 15.94 18.79
C ALA A 40 11.34 16.09 20.28
N GLU A 41 10.17 15.62 20.71
CA GLU A 41 9.76 15.61 22.11
C GLU A 41 10.68 14.74 22.98
N ALA A 42 11.02 13.54 22.52
CA ALA A 42 11.94 12.62 23.22
C ALA A 42 13.35 13.21 23.38
N MET A 43 13.83 13.95 22.36
CA MET A 43 15.12 14.63 22.39
C MET A 43 15.09 15.99 23.11
N LYS A 44 13.91 16.45 23.56
CA LYS A 44 13.70 17.79 24.16
C LYS A 44 14.16 18.93 23.25
N ARG A 45 14.01 18.76 21.92
CA ARG A 45 14.32 19.77 20.92
C ARG A 45 13.08 20.43 20.35
N LYS A 46 13.22 21.64 19.83
CA LYS A 46 12.13 22.31 19.10
C LYS A 46 11.81 21.54 17.82
N TYR A 47 10.53 21.47 17.49
CA TYR A 47 10.01 20.82 16.29
C TYR A 47 9.71 21.84 15.21
N VAL A 48 10.19 21.60 14.01
CA VAL A 48 9.92 22.41 12.81
C VAL A 48 9.43 21.49 11.71
N ARG A 49 8.43 21.91 10.96
CA ARG A 49 7.94 21.19 9.79
C ARG A 49 7.92 22.10 8.58
N VAL A 50 8.52 21.64 7.49
CA VAL A 50 8.47 22.30 6.17
C VAL A 50 7.96 21.29 5.15
N SER A 51 6.87 21.63 4.46
CA SER A 51 6.40 20.85 3.31
C SER A 51 7.23 21.25 2.10
N LEU A 52 7.79 20.24 1.44
CA LEU A 52 8.55 20.40 0.19
C LEU A 52 7.66 20.17 -1.05
N GLY A 53 6.42 19.72 -0.85
CA GLY A 53 5.45 19.57 -1.94
C GLY A 53 5.14 20.93 -2.57
N GLY A 54 5.34 21.02 -3.90
CA GLY A 54 5.13 22.27 -4.64
C GLY A 54 6.31 23.24 -4.64
N LEU A 55 7.49 22.82 -4.21
CA LEU A 55 8.73 23.54 -4.42
C LEU A 55 9.14 23.48 -5.89
N HIS A 56 9.25 24.64 -6.52
CA HIS A 56 9.60 24.80 -7.93
C HIS A 56 10.82 25.69 -8.16
N ASP A 57 11.32 26.37 -7.11
CA ASP A 57 12.39 27.35 -7.20
C ASP A 57 13.44 27.10 -6.11
N GLU A 58 14.69 27.05 -6.50
CA GLU A 58 15.84 26.93 -5.61
C GLU A 58 15.90 28.08 -4.58
N SER A 59 15.48 29.28 -4.97
CA SER A 59 15.46 30.45 -4.11
C SER A 59 14.51 30.31 -2.92
N GLU A 60 13.52 29.43 -2.98
CA GLU A 60 12.68 29.12 -1.82
C GLU A 60 13.47 28.44 -0.69
N ILE A 61 14.54 27.70 -1.02
CA ILE A 61 15.42 27.03 -0.04
C ILE A 61 16.53 27.97 0.41
N ARG A 62 17.26 28.56 -0.58
CA ARG A 62 18.45 29.39 -0.36
C ARG A 62 18.14 30.89 -0.15
N GLY A 63 16.88 31.32 -0.29
CA GLY A 63 16.53 32.76 -0.25
C GLY A 63 16.74 33.48 -1.58
N HIS A 64 16.04 34.58 -1.75
CA HIS A 64 16.16 35.47 -2.91
C HIS A 64 17.29 36.47 -2.72
N ARG A 65 17.98 36.83 -3.79
CA ARG A 65 18.96 37.94 -3.73
C ARG A 65 18.22 39.26 -3.36
N LYS A 66 18.83 40.07 -2.49
CA LYS A 66 18.23 41.36 -2.00
C LYS A 66 17.90 42.37 -3.09
N THR A 67 18.42 42.17 -4.30
CA THR A 67 18.14 43.03 -5.47
C THR A 67 16.74 42.88 -6.04
N TYR A 68 16.00 41.82 -5.69
CA TYR A 68 14.66 41.59 -6.18
C TYR A 68 13.60 42.21 -5.26
N ILE A 69 12.56 42.78 -5.86
CA ILE A 69 11.38 43.27 -5.11
C ILE A 69 10.67 42.09 -4.48
N GLY A 70 10.44 42.14 -3.18
CA GLY A 70 9.83 41.03 -2.44
C GLY A 70 10.80 39.91 -2.02
N ALA A 71 12.12 40.17 -2.11
CA ALA A 71 13.14 39.22 -1.65
C ALA A 71 12.93 38.84 -0.17
N MET A 72 13.13 37.58 0.16
CA MET A 72 13.01 37.06 1.52
C MET A 72 14.00 35.93 1.78
N PRO A 73 14.36 35.66 3.05
CA PRO A 73 15.20 34.52 3.42
C PRO A 73 14.60 33.19 2.96
N GLY A 74 15.46 32.20 2.76
CA GLY A 74 15.07 30.85 2.44
C GLY A 74 14.21 30.21 3.55
N ARG A 75 13.41 29.22 3.16
CA ARG A 75 12.51 28.51 4.08
C ARG A 75 13.25 27.87 5.24
N ILE A 76 14.49 27.41 5.04
CA ILE A 76 15.31 26.80 6.09
C ILE A 76 15.61 27.82 7.18
N ILE A 77 16.24 28.93 6.82
CA ILE A 77 16.60 30.00 7.76
C ILE A 77 15.38 30.62 8.44
N LYS A 78 14.35 30.91 7.67
CA LYS A 78 13.10 31.47 8.19
C LYS A 78 12.43 30.58 9.26
N ASN A 79 12.51 29.27 9.08
CA ASN A 79 11.92 28.32 10.04
C ASN A 79 12.85 28.09 11.26
N ILE A 80 14.15 28.16 11.11
CA ILE A 80 15.09 28.17 12.25
C ILE A 80 14.85 29.41 13.11
N GLN A 81 14.70 30.56 12.51
CA GLN A 81 14.35 31.80 13.21
C GLN A 81 13.04 31.66 14.00
N LYS A 82 11.99 31.11 13.38
CA LYS A 82 10.71 30.83 14.07
C LYS A 82 10.84 29.85 15.23
N ALA A 83 11.70 28.84 15.10
CA ALA A 83 11.96 27.88 16.16
C ALA A 83 12.63 28.49 17.40
N GLY A 84 13.35 29.60 17.21
CA GLY A 84 14.13 30.25 18.27
C GLY A 84 15.25 29.36 18.84
N SER A 85 15.76 28.43 18.04
CA SER A 85 16.82 27.50 18.41
C SER A 85 17.60 27.09 17.17
N SER A 86 18.94 26.96 17.29
CA SER A 86 19.83 26.50 16.22
C SER A 86 19.98 24.97 16.13
N ASN A 87 19.30 24.24 17.01
CA ASN A 87 19.36 22.77 17.03
C ASN A 87 17.96 22.09 16.99
N PRO A 88 17.01 22.56 16.19
CA PRO A 88 15.70 21.93 16.12
C PRO A 88 15.76 20.55 15.45
N VAL A 89 14.67 19.77 15.63
CA VAL A 89 14.35 18.65 14.73
C VAL A 89 13.53 19.21 13.58
N PHE A 90 14.04 19.06 12.37
CA PHE A 90 13.50 19.66 11.17
C PHE A 90 12.88 18.59 10.27
N ILE A 91 11.58 18.58 10.13
CA ILE A 91 10.87 17.62 9.28
C ILE A 91 10.71 18.20 7.88
N LEU A 92 11.33 17.55 6.91
CA LEU A 92 11.19 17.81 5.48
C LEU A 92 10.09 16.89 4.93
N ASP A 93 8.87 17.40 4.89
CA ASP A 93 7.69 16.60 4.57
C ASP A 93 7.47 16.56 3.05
N GLU A 94 7.14 15.36 2.52
CA GLU A 94 6.88 15.10 1.10
C GLU A 94 8.08 15.40 0.19
N ILE A 95 9.28 14.89 0.55
CA ILE A 95 10.51 15.08 -0.27
C ILE A 95 10.39 14.41 -1.66
N ASP A 96 9.54 13.40 -1.78
CA ASP A 96 9.18 12.72 -3.02
C ASP A 96 8.42 13.58 -4.03
N LYS A 97 7.96 14.76 -3.61
CA LYS A 97 7.23 15.73 -4.47
C LYS A 97 8.07 16.93 -4.90
N VAL A 98 9.35 16.91 -4.62
CA VAL A 98 10.27 17.95 -5.10
C VAL A 98 10.45 17.80 -6.59
N THR A 99 10.18 18.87 -7.35
CA THR A 99 10.36 18.89 -8.81
C THR A 99 11.83 18.98 -9.18
N GLN A 100 12.22 18.23 -10.21
CA GLN A 100 13.56 18.27 -10.78
C GLN A 100 13.58 19.21 -12.01
N ASN A 101 14.74 19.83 -12.28
CA ASN A 101 15.00 20.59 -13.51
C ASN A 101 13.95 21.65 -13.85
N THR A 102 13.75 22.61 -12.96
CA THR A 102 12.91 23.78 -13.25
C THR A 102 13.72 24.90 -13.91
N VAL A 103 13.04 25.79 -14.62
CA VAL A 103 13.64 26.96 -15.30
C VAL A 103 14.37 27.89 -14.33
N ASN A 104 13.99 27.85 -13.04
CA ASN A 104 14.51 28.73 -11.98
C ASN A 104 15.52 28.04 -11.04
N GLY A 105 16.26 27.06 -11.52
CA GLY A 105 17.23 26.29 -10.73
C GLY A 105 16.70 24.92 -10.33
N ASP A 106 17.52 24.19 -9.59
CA ASP A 106 17.20 22.83 -9.12
C ASP A 106 17.05 22.79 -7.60
N PRO A 107 15.82 22.74 -7.07
CA PRO A 107 15.60 22.61 -5.63
C PRO A 107 16.28 21.40 -5.00
N SER A 108 16.48 20.31 -5.79
CA SER A 108 17.17 19.11 -5.29
C SER A 108 18.64 19.37 -4.99
N SER A 109 19.31 20.19 -5.81
CA SER A 109 20.70 20.59 -5.57
C SER A 109 20.83 21.44 -4.30
N ALA A 110 19.91 22.37 -4.05
CA ALA A 110 19.88 23.13 -2.80
C ALA A 110 19.64 22.24 -1.58
N LEU A 111 18.77 21.23 -1.70
CA LEU A 111 18.56 20.26 -0.63
C LEU A 111 19.79 19.39 -0.36
N LEU A 112 20.57 19.05 -1.38
CA LEU A 112 21.82 18.31 -1.19
C LEU A 112 22.77 19.07 -0.27
N GLU A 113 22.94 20.37 -0.45
CA GLU A 113 23.77 21.19 0.41
C GLU A 113 23.26 21.27 1.85
N VAL A 114 21.94 21.40 2.03
CA VAL A 114 21.29 21.39 3.36
C VAL A 114 21.48 20.04 4.06
N LEU A 115 21.41 18.95 3.31
CA LEU A 115 21.34 17.59 3.83
C LEU A 115 22.70 16.90 3.91
N ASP A 116 23.72 17.42 3.25
CA ASP A 116 25.06 16.85 3.30
C ASP A 116 25.79 17.28 4.58
N PRO A 117 26.12 16.35 5.50
CA PRO A 117 26.83 16.68 6.74
C PRO A 117 28.24 17.25 6.53
N GLU A 118 28.81 17.13 5.32
CA GLU A 118 30.11 17.69 4.98
C GLU A 118 30.01 19.16 4.52
N GLN A 119 28.85 19.59 4.01
CA GLN A 119 28.62 20.90 3.44
C GLN A 119 27.68 21.78 4.28
N ASN A 120 26.81 21.20 5.07
CA ASN A 120 25.74 21.92 5.78
C ASN A 120 26.24 22.85 6.93
N ASN A 121 27.49 22.79 7.28
CA ASN A 121 28.12 23.71 8.25
C ASN A 121 28.35 25.11 7.66
N ALA A 122 28.26 25.26 6.34
CA ALA A 122 28.44 26.53 5.62
C ALA A 122 27.30 26.76 4.60
N PHE A 123 26.05 26.51 5.01
CA PHE A 123 24.88 26.73 4.16
C PHE A 123 24.69 28.22 3.87
N HIS A 124 24.79 28.59 2.59
CA HIS A 124 24.67 29.98 2.16
C HIS A 124 23.23 30.39 1.89
N ASP A 125 22.75 31.43 2.60
CA ASP A 125 21.44 32.07 2.31
C ASP A 125 21.67 33.35 1.51
N ASN A 126 21.14 33.41 0.28
CA ASN A 126 21.31 34.53 -0.65
C ASN A 126 20.69 35.85 -0.16
N TYR A 127 19.66 35.78 0.71
CA TYR A 127 19.04 36.97 1.26
C TYR A 127 19.85 37.56 2.42
N LEU A 128 20.35 36.67 3.30
CA LEU A 128 21.23 37.12 4.39
C LEU A 128 22.60 37.48 3.88
N ASP A 129 23.02 36.87 2.77
CA ASP A 129 24.36 36.98 2.18
C ASP A 129 25.45 36.57 3.18
N MET A 130 25.20 35.45 3.84
CA MET A 130 26.07 34.86 4.85
C MET A 130 25.85 33.37 4.98
N ASP A 131 26.89 32.67 5.43
CA ASP A 131 26.84 31.24 5.73
C ASP A 131 26.23 31.00 7.11
N TYR A 132 25.44 29.96 7.21
CA TYR A 132 24.82 29.52 8.46
C TYR A 132 25.12 28.03 8.75
N ASP A 133 25.53 27.75 9.98
CA ASP A 133 25.86 26.39 10.42
C ASP A 133 24.60 25.57 10.73
N LEU A 134 24.25 24.64 9.84
CA LEU A 134 23.15 23.70 9.99
C LEU A 134 23.57 22.36 10.64
N SER A 135 24.85 22.18 11.00
CA SER A 135 25.39 20.92 11.52
C SER A 135 24.75 20.43 12.83
N LYS A 136 24.06 21.34 13.55
CA LYS A 136 23.34 21.02 14.79
C LYS A 136 21.87 20.72 14.61
N VAL A 137 21.35 20.90 13.39
CA VAL A 137 19.96 20.60 13.03
C VAL A 137 19.80 19.12 12.74
N LEU A 138 18.81 18.46 13.35
CA LEU A 138 18.47 17.09 13.00
C LEU A 138 17.41 17.09 11.90
N PHE A 139 17.80 16.75 10.69
CA PHE A 139 16.87 16.62 9.57
C PHE A 139 16.26 15.22 9.51
N ILE A 140 14.93 15.16 9.33
CA ILE A 140 14.18 13.94 9.09
C ILE A 140 13.31 14.19 7.85
N ALA A 141 13.49 13.42 6.81
CA ALA A 141 12.65 13.47 5.62
C ALA A 141 11.46 12.53 5.73
N THR A 142 10.36 12.85 5.05
CA THR A 142 9.25 11.93 4.86
C THR A 142 8.94 11.79 3.37
N ALA A 143 8.60 10.57 2.93
CA ALA A 143 8.26 10.26 1.56
C ALA A 143 7.10 9.24 1.50
N ASN A 144 6.32 9.28 0.42
CA ASN A 144 5.35 8.23 0.13
C ASN A 144 5.91 7.25 -0.91
N ASP A 145 6.68 7.73 -1.88
CA ASP A 145 7.30 6.94 -2.94
C ASP A 145 8.79 7.29 -3.06
N LEU A 146 9.66 6.29 -2.99
CA LEU A 146 11.11 6.47 -3.15
C LEU A 146 11.54 6.65 -4.60
N ASN A 147 10.77 6.14 -5.56
CA ASN A 147 11.14 6.16 -6.98
C ASN A 147 11.20 7.56 -7.58
N THR A 148 10.52 8.52 -6.98
CA THR A 148 10.49 9.91 -7.42
C THR A 148 11.59 10.78 -6.81
N ILE A 149 12.30 10.26 -5.81
CA ILE A 149 13.40 10.96 -5.14
C ILE A 149 14.69 10.81 -5.96
N PRO A 150 15.43 11.90 -6.23
CA PRO A 150 16.72 11.83 -6.89
C PRO A 150 17.70 10.91 -6.16
N ARG A 151 18.38 10.04 -6.91
CA ARG A 151 19.38 9.11 -6.34
C ARG A 151 20.42 9.77 -5.44
N PRO A 152 21.03 10.94 -5.80
CA PRO A 152 21.98 11.59 -4.93
C PRO A 152 21.45 11.99 -3.55
N LEU A 153 20.13 12.26 -3.43
CA LEU A 153 19.48 12.50 -2.15
C LEU A 153 19.25 11.19 -1.39
N LEU A 154 18.81 10.13 -2.08
CA LEU A 154 18.60 8.81 -1.48
C LEU A 154 19.87 8.23 -0.88
N ASP A 155 21.02 8.39 -1.56
CA ASP A 155 22.31 7.88 -1.12
C ASP A 155 22.80 8.50 0.21
N ARG A 156 22.24 9.65 0.60
CA ARG A 156 22.52 10.33 1.86
C ARG A 156 21.51 10.03 2.97
N MET A 157 20.53 9.19 2.69
CA MET A 157 19.42 8.91 3.60
C MET A 157 19.48 7.49 4.16
N GLU A 158 19.23 7.35 5.44
CA GLU A 158 18.89 6.08 6.03
C GLU A 158 17.38 5.86 5.90
N LEU A 159 17.00 4.88 5.08
CA LEU A 159 15.61 4.59 4.77
C LEU A 159 14.97 3.73 5.86
N ILE A 160 13.89 4.23 6.45
CA ILE A 160 13.09 3.51 7.44
C ILE A 160 11.65 3.39 6.93
N GLU A 161 11.25 2.17 6.63
CA GLU A 161 9.89 1.89 6.22
C GLU A 161 8.90 2.01 7.37
N VAL A 162 7.83 2.75 7.14
CA VAL A 162 6.68 2.86 8.03
C VAL A 162 5.50 2.19 7.32
N SER A 163 5.30 0.91 7.61
CA SER A 163 4.23 0.11 7.01
C SER A 163 2.84 0.58 7.40
N GLY A 164 1.84 0.17 6.63
CA GLY A 164 0.43 0.37 6.96
C GLY A 164 0.01 -0.32 8.25
N TYR A 165 -1.16 0.07 8.75
CA TYR A 165 -1.77 -0.49 9.96
C TYR A 165 -2.81 -1.55 9.62
N ILE A 166 -2.89 -2.56 10.45
CA ILE A 166 -3.97 -3.55 10.43
C ILE A 166 -5.22 -3.01 11.14
N THR A 167 -6.34 -3.71 10.97
CA THR A 167 -7.62 -3.29 11.57
C THR A 167 -7.53 -3.12 13.08
N GLU A 168 -6.88 -4.05 13.78
CA GLU A 168 -6.68 -4.02 15.22
C GLU A 168 -5.85 -2.81 15.68
N GLU A 169 -4.75 -2.53 14.96
CA GLU A 169 -3.92 -1.34 15.21
C GLU A 169 -4.68 -0.05 14.95
N LYS A 170 -5.45 0.02 13.84
CA LYS A 170 -6.30 1.18 13.53
C LYS A 170 -7.35 1.42 14.60
N VAL A 171 -7.95 0.36 15.16
CA VAL A 171 -8.91 0.46 16.27
C VAL A 171 -8.24 1.03 17.52
N GLU A 172 -7.04 0.57 17.85
CA GLU A 172 -6.31 1.09 19.01
C GLU A 172 -5.87 2.55 18.82
N ILE A 173 -5.40 2.90 17.62
CA ILE A 173 -5.07 4.29 17.25
C ILE A 173 -6.33 5.17 17.34
N ALA A 174 -7.46 4.68 16.80
CA ALA A 174 -8.71 5.42 16.87
C ALA A 174 -9.14 5.70 18.31
N LYS A 175 -9.11 4.68 19.18
CA LYS A 175 -9.49 4.83 20.59
C LYS A 175 -8.59 5.78 21.37
N ARG A 176 -7.25 5.64 21.18
CA ARG A 176 -6.28 6.36 22.01
C ARG A 176 -6.02 7.79 21.53
N HIS A 177 -6.15 8.01 20.22
CA HIS A 177 -5.72 9.27 19.62
C HIS A 177 -6.81 9.97 18.81
N LEU A 178 -7.48 9.26 17.87
CA LEU A 178 -8.39 9.96 16.93
C LEU A 178 -9.70 10.37 17.61
N VAL A 179 -10.35 9.46 18.36
CA VAL A 179 -11.61 9.77 19.03
C VAL A 179 -11.46 10.89 20.07
N PRO A 180 -10.44 10.88 20.97
CA PRO A 180 -10.22 12.01 21.90
C PRO A 180 -9.97 13.32 21.18
N LYS A 181 -9.13 13.33 20.14
CA LYS A 181 -8.84 14.49 19.33
C LYS A 181 -10.10 15.07 18.66
N GLU A 182 -10.95 14.22 18.09
CA GLU A 182 -12.15 14.69 17.40
C GLU A 182 -13.27 15.09 18.37
N LEU A 183 -13.30 14.54 19.59
CA LEU A 183 -14.14 15.06 20.68
C LEU A 183 -13.79 16.49 21.01
N GLU A 184 -12.50 16.79 21.21
CA GLU A 184 -11.99 18.13 21.48
C GLU A 184 -12.27 19.09 20.31
N ASN A 185 -11.95 18.68 19.07
CA ASN A 185 -12.17 19.47 17.86
C ASN A 185 -13.64 19.87 17.65
N THR A 186 -14.58 19.04 18.13
CA THR A 186 -16.03 19.27 17.97
C THR A 186 -16.70 19.87 19.21
N GLY A 187 -15.96 20.06 20.32
CA GLY A 187 -16.49 20.57 21.58
C GLY A 187 -17.39 19.59 22.33
N LEU A 188 -17.49 18.34 21.86
CA LEU A 188 -18.27 17.29 22.52
C LEU A 188 -17.60 16.76 23.80
N ASP A 189 -16.34 17.08 24.02
CA ASP A 189 -15.59 16.78 25.23
C ASP A 189 -16.08 17.56 26.46
N GLN A 190 -16.79 18.69 26.23
CA GLN A 190 -17.36 19.54 27.30
C GLN A 190 -18.68 18.99 27.85
N LEU A 191 -19.28 17.99 27.21
CA LEU A 191 -20.55 17.40 27.65
C LEU A 191 -20.35 16.48 28.86
N GLU A 192 -21.33 16.42 29.76
CA GLU A 192 -21.34 15.48 30.89
C GLU A 192 -21.30 14.03 30.37
N GLU A 193 -22.14 13.71 29.37
CA GLU A 193 -22.15 12.43 28.69
C GLU A 193 -21.48 12.54 27.31
N LYS A 194 -20.26 12.04 27.21
CA LYS A 194 -19.48 12.06 25.95
C LYS A 194 -19.85 10.88 25.05
N PRO A 195 -19.96 11.09 23.74
CA PRO A 195 -20.19 9.98 22.82
C PRO A 195 -19.01 9.00 22.79
N LYS A 196 -19.30 7.71 22.84
CA LYS A 196 -18.31 6.62 22.87
C LYS A 196 -18.53 5.67 21.70
N PHE A 197 -17.48 5.40 20.95
CA PHE A 197 -17.50 4.38 19.91
C PHE A 197 -17.22 2.99 20.50
N ALA A 198 -18.13 2.03 20.25
CA ALA A 198 -17.84 0.64 20.57
C ALA A 198 -16.73 0.10 19.67
N LYS A 199 -15.99 -0.93 20.12
CA LYS A 199 -14.93 -1.56 19.31
C LYS A 199 -15.46 -2.02 17.94
N ALA A 200 -16.58 -2.75 17.93
CA ALA A 200 -17.23 -3.21 16.72
C ALA A 200 -17.65 -2.07 15.77
N THR A 201 -17.94 -0.88 16.31
CA THR A 201 -18.27 0.29 15.50
C THR A 201 -17.05 0.82 14.76
N LEU A 202 -15.89 0.92 15.45
CA LEU A 202 -14.63 1.31 14.83
C LEU A 202 -14.20 0.30 13.77
N GLU A 203 -14.30 -1.00 14.06
CA GLU A 203 -14.06 -2.07 13.10
C GLU A 203 -14.93 -1.91 11.84
N LYS A 204 -16.23 -1.66 12.03
CA LYS A 204 -17.18 -1.43 10.92
C LYS A 204 -16.84 -0.18 10.11
N ILE A 205 -16.41 0.92 10.74
CA ILE A 205 -15.94 2.12 10.02
C ILE A 205 -14.71 1.78 9.18
N ILE A 206 -13.74 1.09 9.74
CA ILE A 206 -12.51 0.70 9.06
C ILE A 206 -12.80 -0.19 7.85
N GLU A 207 -13.66 -1.20 8.02
CA GLU A 207 -13.96 -2.20 6.99
C GLU A 207 -14.90 -1.70 5.89
N SER A 208 -15.86 -0.83 6.21
CA SER A 208 -16.95 -0.50 5.30
C SER A 208 -17.00 0.97 4.87
N TYR A 209 -16.28 1.85 5.55
CA TYR A 209 -16.27 3.29 5.25
C TYR A 209 -14.88 3.84 4.91
N THR A 210 -13.82 3.02 5.01
CA THR A 210 -12.47 3.41 4.63
C THR A 210 -11.78 2.34 3.80
N ARG A 211 -10.92 2.78 2.86
CA ARG A 211 -9.98 1.94 2.12
C ARG A 211 -8.63 2.66 2.11
N GLU A 212 -7.78 2.34 3.07
CA GLU A 212 -6.46 2.96 3.21
C GLU A 212 -5.51 2.11 4.06
N SER A 213 -4.22 2.25 3.83
CA SER A 213 -3.17 1.64 4.68
C SER A 213 -2.99 2.38 6.00
N GLY A 214 -3.22 3.69 6.01
CA GLY A 214 -3.11 4.55 7.19
C GLY A 214 -4.42 4.72 7.95
N VAL A 215 -4.57 5.87 8.62
CA VAL A 215 -5.75 6.23 9.43
C VAL A 215 -6.34 7.61 9.07
N ARG A 216 -5.95 8.20 7.92
CA ARG A 216 -6.39 9.55 7.54
C ARG A 216 -7.86 9.60 7.13
N GLN A 217 -8.35 8.58 6.40
CA GLN A 217 -9.77 8.46 6.07
C GLN A 217 -10.57 8.08 7.30
N LEU A 218 -10.05 7.19 8.15
CA LEU A 218 -10.67 6.83 9.42
C LEU A 218 -10.89 8.06 10.30
N GLU A 219 -9.89 8.93 10.44
CA GLU A 219 -10.01 10.22 11.14
C GLU A 219 -11.13 11.08 10.56
N LYS A 220 -11.18 11.21 9.22
CA LYS A 220 -12.25 11.95 8.53
C LYS A 220 -13.64 11.39 8.78
N GLN A 221 -13.80 10.07 8.81
CA GLN A 221 -15.09 9.44 9.09
C GLN A 221 -15.51 9.64 10.55
N ILE A 222 -14.57 9.49 11.49
CA ILE A 222 -14.83 9.79 12.91
C ILE A 222 -15.22 11.25 13.08
N ASN A 223 -14.48 12.19 12.48
CA ASN A 223 -14.81 13.61 12.48
C ASN A 223 -16.20 13.88 11.90
N LYS A 224 -16.55 13.26 10.77
CA LYS A 224 -17.88 13.38 10.15
C LYS A 224 -18.99 12.93 11.10
N ALA A 225 -18.81 11.80 11.77
CA ALA A 225 -19.78 11.29 12.75
C ALA A 225 -19.92 12.24 13.96
N MET A 226 -18.78 12.71 14.51
CA MET A 226 -18.76 13.65 15.63
C MET A 226 -19.43 14.99 15.30
N ARG A 227 -19.14 15.56 14.11
CA ARG A 227 -19.80 16.80 13.66
C ARG A 227 -21.31 16.64 13.54
N LYS A 228 -21.79 15.48 13.07
CA LYS A 228 -23.24 15.24 12.98
C LYS A 228 -23.88 15.12 14.36
N LEU A 229 -23.18 14.52 15.32
CA LEU A 229 -23.62 14.49 16.71
C LEU A 229 -23.62 15.88 17.33
N ALA A 230 -22.57 16.69 17.14
CA ALA A 230 -22.49 18.05 17.61
C ALA A 230 -23.61 18.93 17.03
N PHE A 231 -23.91 18.78 15.73
CA PHE A 231 -25.03 19.47 15.10
C PHE A 231 -26.38 19.11 15.76
N LYS A 232 -26.66 17.82 15.94
CA LYS A 232 -27.91 17.36 16.61
C LYS A 232 -27.96 17.86 18.06
N GLN A 233 -26.86 17.82 18.79
CA GLN A 233 -26.79 18.36 20.16
C GLN A 233 -27.09 19.88 20.19
N ALA A 234 -26.60 20.64 19.23
CA ALA A 234 -26.85 22.06 19.16
C ALA A 234 -28.31 22.41 18.83
N MET A 235 -28.95 21.61 17.97
CA MET A 235 -30.34 21.81 17.56
C MET A 235 -31.33 21.32 18.61
N ASP A 236 -31.14 20.10 19.11
CA ASP A 236 -32.12 19.38 19.96
C ASP A 236 -31.77 19.48 21.44
N LYS A 237 -30.62 20.09 21.81
CA LYS A 237 -30.06 20.17 23.17
C LYS A 237 -29.88 18.80 23.85
N GLN A 238 -29.85 17.73 23.05
CA GLN A 238 -29.67 16.36 23.50
C GLN A 238 -28.88 15.55 22.48
N LEU A 239 -27.94 14.73 22.96
CA LEU A 239 -27.25 13.76 22.11
C LEU A 239 -28.18 12.62 21.69
N PRO A 240 -28.29 12.32 20.41
CA PRO A 240 -29.11 11.20 19.96
C PRO A 240 -28.53 9.86 20.40
N TYR A 241 -27.21 9.81 20.60
CA TYR A 241 -26.48 8.59 20.99
C TYR A 241 -25.29 8.93 21.88
N THR A 242 -25.26 8.38 23.09
CA THR A 242 -24.07 8.39 23.96
C THR A 242 -23.16 7.20 23.68
N LYS A 243 -23.74 6.08 23.23
CA LYS A 243 -23.01 4.89 22.78
C LYS A 243 -23.30 4.64 21.29
N ILE A 244 -22.27 4.79 20.47
CA ILE A 244 -22.36 4.60 19.01
C ILE A 244 -22.09 3.14 18.72
N THR A 245 -23.09 2.43 18.25
CA THR A 245 -23.08 1.02 17.83
C THR A 245 -23.08 0.91 16.30
N PRO A 246 -22.72 -0.23 15.70
CA PRO A 246 -22.63 -0.38 14.24
C PRO A 246 -23.90 -0.04 13.48
N ASP A 247 -25.08 -0.25 14.07
CA ASP A 247 -26.39 0.06 13.51
C ASP A 247 -26.67 1.56 13.38
N LYS A 248 -25.99 2.40 14.19
CA LYS A 248 -26.11 3.86 14.14
C LYS A 248 -25.25 4.52 13.07
N LEU A 249 -24.34 3.75 12.46
CA LEU A 249 -23.40 4.31 11.48
C LEU A 249 -24.08 4.82 10.21
N GLU A 250 -25.12 4.16 9.74
CA GLU A 250 -25.84 4.62 8.55
C GLU A 250 -26.53 5.98 8.78
N ASP A 251 -27.05 6.23 9.97
CA ASP A 251 -27.59 7.55 10.31
C ASP A 251 -26.48 8.63 10.36
N LEU A 252 -25.28 8.28 10.83
CA LEU A 252 -24.19 9.24 11.00
C LEU A 252 -23.35 9.44 9.74
N LEU A 253 -23.09 8.38 9.00
CA LEU A 253 -22.14 8.38 7.87
C LEU A 253 -22.81 8.18 6.51
N GLY A 254 -24.04 7.68 6.49
CA GLY A 254 -24.74 7.22 5.30
C GLY A 254 -24.48 5.74 5.02
N LYS A 255 -24.98 5.24 3.89
CA LYS A 255 -24.76 3.85 3.47
C LYS A 255 -23.26 3.58 3.30
N PRO A 256 -22.77 2.39 3.71
CA PRO A 256 -21.36 2.04 3.56
C PRO A 256 -20.97 2.01 2.07
N PRO A 257 -19.93 2.74 1.66
CA PRO A 257 -19.48 2.77 0.27
C PRO A 257 -18.75 1.51 -0.15
N PHE A 258 -18.22 0.74 0.80
CA PHE A 258 -17.46 -0.47 0.52
C PHE A 258 -18.18 -1.69 1.07
N THR A 259 -18.39 -2.68 0.21
CA THR A 259 -18.75 -4.03 0.62
C THR A 259 -17.50 -4.79 0.99
N ARG A 260 -17.60 -5.66 1.98
CA ARG A 260 -16.49 -6.50 2.40
C ARG A 260 -16.13 -7.46 1.27
N ASP A 261 -14.85 -7.49 0.89
CA ASP A 261 -14.35 -8.54 0.01
C ASP A 261 -14.43 -9.88 0.75
N ILE A 262 -15.39 -10.70 0.35
CA ILE A 262 -15.60 -12.02 0.94
C ILE A 262 -15.21 -13.05 -0.11
N TYR A 263 -14.49 -14.08 0.31
CA TYR A 263 -14.21 -15.23 -0.52
C TYR A 263 -15.50 -15.83 -1.08
N GLN A 264 -15.61 -15.93 -2.41
CA GLN A 264 -16.84 -16.33 -3.11
C GLN A 264 -17.06 -17.85 -3.24
N GLY A 265 -16.12 -18.65 -2.70
CA GLY A 265 -16.21 -20.10 -2.82
C GLY A 265 -15.50 -20.62 -4.09
N ASN A 266 -15.68 -21.92 -4.38
CA ASN A 266 -15.02 -22.63 -5.49
C ASN A 266 -16.02 -23.37 -6.39
N LYS A 267 -17.22 -22.83 -6.61
CA LYS A 267 -18.25 -23.47 -7.41
C LYS A 267 -17.94 -23.53 -8.90
N TYR A 268 -17.16 -22.56 -9.40
CA TYR A 268 -16.85 -22.40 -10.82
C TYR A 268 -15.42 -22.77 -11.13
N ALA A 269 -15.20 -23.47 -12.26
CA ALA A 269 -13.87 -23.68 -12.81
C ALA A 269 -13.31 -22.34 -13.35
N GLY A 270 -12.00 -22.20 -13.30
CA GLY A 270 -11.33 -21.00 -13.80
C GLY A 270 -11.42 -19.79 -12.87
N VAL A 271 -12.00 -19.91 -11.67
CA VAL A 271 -12.04 -18.81 -10.69
C VAL A 271 -11.06 -19.08 -9.56
N VAL A 272 -10.06 -18.22 -9.44
CA VAL A 272 -8.97 -18.36 -8.45
C VAL A 272 -8.77 -17.04 -7.72
N THR A 273 -8.54 -17.12 -6.41
CA THR A 273 -8.27 -15.95 -5.57
C THR A 273 -6.78 -15.66 -5.53
N GLY A 274 -6.42 -14.47 -5.95
CA GLY A 274 -5.08 -13.91 -5.82
C GLY A 274 -5.00 -12.88 -4.69
N LEU A 275 -3.78 -12.48 -4.36
CA LEU A 275 -3.49 -11.44 -3.37
C LEU A 275 -2.75 -10.29 -4.05
N ALA A 276 -3.30 -9.09 -3.92
CA ALA A 276 -2.70 -7.86 -4.41
C ALA A 276 -2.27 -6.95 -3.25
N TRP A 277 -1.34 -6.09 -3.55
CA TRP A 277 -0.95 -4.97 -2.71
C TRP A 277 -1.10 -3.68 -3.50
N THR A 278 -1.71 -2.68 -2.89
CA THR A 278 -1.95 -1.35 -3.46
C THR A 278 -1.48 -0.28 -2.47
N SER A 279 -1.42 0.97 -2.91
CA SER A 279 -1.13 2.11 -2.03
C SER A 279 -2.11 2.27 -0.86
N VAL A 280 -3.27 1.65 -0.94
CA VAL A 280 -4.30 1.69 0.11
C VAL A 280 -4.30 0.45 1.02
N GLY A 281 -3.52 -0.58 0.69
CA GLY A 281 -3.36 -1.81 1.48
C GLY A 281 -3.42 -3.07 0.64
N GLY A 282 -3.48 -4.22 1.32
CA GLY A 282 -3.69 -5.50 0.67
C GLY A 282 -5.16 -5.74 0.34
N GLU A 283 -5.41 -6.37 -0.80
CA GLU A 283 -6.73 -6.76 -1.31
C GLU A 283 -6.70 -8.18 -1.86
N ILE A 284 -7.86 -8.85 -1.85
CA ILE A 284 -8.02 -10.09 -2.62
C ILE A 284 -8.44 -9.73 -4.06
N LEU A 285 -7.96 -10.51 -5.00
CA LEU A 285 -8.36 -10.41 -6.41
C LEU A 285 -9.00 -11.72 -6.84
N PHE A 286 -10.07 -11.65 -7.60
CA PHE A 286 -10.59 -12.81 -8.32
C PHE A 286 -10.03 -12.79 -9.74
N ILE A 287 -9.47 -13.92 -10.17
CA ILE A 287 -9.05 -14.12 -11.55
C ILE A 287 -9.97 -15.16 -12.14
N GLU A 288 -10.69 -14.76 -13.18
CA GLU A 288 -11.70 -15.57 -13.84
C GLU A 288 -11.23 -15.91 -15.26
N THR A 289 -11.06 -17.18 -15.55
CA THR A 289 -10.76 -17.66 -16.90
C THR A 289 -11.94 -18.39 -17.49
N SER A 290 -12.32 -17.99 -18.69
CA SER A 290 -13.40 -18.61 -19.48
C SER A 290 -12.89 -19.01 -20.86
N LEU A 291 -13.41 -20.11 -21.39
CA LEU A 291 -13.12 -20.58 -22.73
C LEU A 291 -14.35 -20.43 -23.62
N SER A 292 -14.14 -19.99 -24.86
CA SER A 292 -15.19 -19.88 -25.88
C SER A 292 -14.71 -20.46 -27.20
N LYS A 293 -15.60 -21.12 -27.97
CA LYS A 293 -15.25 -21.66 -29.28
C LYS A 293 -14.74 -20.57 -30.21
N GLY A 294 -13.61 -20.83 -30.89
CA GLY A 294 -13.01 -19.89 -31.82
C GLY A 294 -11.79 -20.50 -32.51
N LYS A 295 -11.46 -20.06 -33.71
CA LYS A 295 -10.47 -20.69 -34.57
C LYS A 295 -9.01 -20.30 -34.34
N ALA A 296 -8.65 -19.51 -33.31
CA ALA A 296 -7.31 -18.92 -33.26
C ALA A 296 -6.62 -18.97 -31.88
N GLY A 297 -7.17 -19.65 -30.88
CA GLY A 297 -6.55 -19.66 -29.55
C GLY A 297 -6.30 -18.26 -28.96
N LYS A 298 -7.16 -17.29 -29.31
CA LYS A 298 -6.98 -15.87 -28.97
C LYS A 298 -7.03 -15.66 -27.47
N LEU A 299 -6.03 -14.98 -26.91
CA LEU A 299 -6.07 -14.47 -25.54
C LEU A 299 -6.76 -13.11 -25.51
N THR A 300 -7.78 -12.97 -24.67
CA THR A 300 -8.44 -11.70 -24.37
C THR A 300 -8.26 -11.39 -22.89
N LEU A 301 -7.83 -10.18 -22.56
CA LEU A 301 -7.59 -9.72 -21.21
C LEU A 301 -8.50 -8.52 -20.91
N THR A 302 -9.23 -8.56 -19.78
CA THR A 302 -10.09 -7.47 -19.34
C THR A 302 -9.98 -7.25 -17.83
N GLY A 303 -10.35 -6.07 -17.33
CA GLY A 303 -10.31 -5.73 -15.90
C GLY A 303 -9.37 -4.57 -15.57
N ASN A 304 -9.06 -3.70 -16.54
CA ASN A 304 -8.16 -2.54 -16.37
C ASN A 304 -6.76 -2.94 -15.88
N LEU A 305 -6.16 -3.89 -16.62
CA LEU A 305 -4.85 -4.45 -16.31
C LEU A 305 -3.74 -3.55 -16.87
N GLY A 306 -2.73 -3.27 -16.05
CA GLY A 306 -1.48 -2.64 -16.48
C GLY A 306 -0.62 -3.58 -17.34
N ASP A 307 0.44 -3.04 -17.90
CA ASP A 307 1.24 -3.76 -18.89
C ASP A 307 2.02 -4.93 -18.29
N VAL A 308 2.53 -4.79 -17.07
CA VAL A 308 3.24 -5.89 -16.36
C VAL A 308 2.29 -7.06 -16.08
N MET A 309 1.05 -6.78 -15.67
CA MET A 309 0.07 -7.83 -15.43
C MET A 309 -0.40 -8.52 -16.71
N LYS A 310 -0.51 -7.78 -17.83
CA LYS A 310 -0.79 -8.36 -19.15
C LYS A 310 0.33 -9.28 -19.62
N GLU A 311 1.59 -8.85 -19.45
CA GLU A 311 2.76 -9.67 -19.74
C GLU A 311 2.78 -10.94 -18.89
N SER A 312 2.51 -10.83 -17.59
CA SER A 312 2.39 -11.98 -16.68
C SER A 312 1.31 -12.98 -17.13
N ALA A 313 0.18 -12.48 -17.67
CA ALA A 313 -0.87 -13.35 -18.21
C ALA A 313 -0.42 -14.08 -19.49
N VAL A 314 0.34 -13.44 -20.35
CA VAL A 314 0.93 -14.08 -21.53
C VAL A 314 1.91 -15.16 -21.12
N ILE A 315 2.83 -14.88 -20.19
CA ILE A 315 3.81 -15.85 -19.66
C ILE A 315 3.09 -17.05 -19.07
N ALA A 316 2.05 -16.83 -18.25
CA ALA A 316 1.27 -17.89 -17.63
C ALA A 316 0.59 -18.79 -18.68
N LEU A 317 -0.01 -18.19 -19.72
CA LEU A 317 -0.63 -18.96 -20.82
C LEU A 317 0.38 -19.78 -21.60
N GLU A 318 1.51 -19.18 -22.00
CA GLU A 318 2.54 -19.87 -22.76
C GLU A 318 3.17 -21.03 -21.97
N TYR A 319 3.34 -20.87 -20.64
CA TYR A 319 3.74 -21.97 -19.77
C TYR A 319 2.70 -23.12 -19.80
N VAL A 320 1.42 -22.79 -19.64
CA VAL A 320 0.34 -23.81 -19.66
C VAL A 320 0.30 -24.53 -21.00
N LYS A 321 0.42 -23.82 -22.13
CA LYS A 321 0.50 -24.42 -23.47
C LYS A 321 1.66 -25.40 -23.61
N ALA A 322 2.85 -25.00 -23.17
CA ALA A 322 4.06 -25.82 -23.26
C ALA A 322 3.98 -27.08 -22.38
N HIS A 323 3.19 -27.04 -21.30
CA HIS A 323 3.08 -28.14 -20.32
C HIS A 323 1.67 -28.72 -20.22
N ILE A 324 0.86 -28.59 -21.27
CA ILE A 324 -0.56 -28.98 -21.28
C ILE A 324 -0.75 -30.48 -20.98
N SER A 325 0.21 -31.33 -21.37
CA SER A 325 0.21 -32.74 -21.07
C SER A 325 0.19 -33.07 -19.57
N ALA A 326 0.80 -32.23 -18.75
CA ALA A 326 0.77 -32.39 -17.29
C ALA A 326 -0.65 -32.22 -16.71
N LEU A 327 -1.54 -31.56 -17.45
CA LEU A 327 -2.95 -31.39 -17.10
C LEU A 327 -3.87 -32.44 -17.70
N ASN A 328 -3.33 -33.40 -18.45
CA ASN A 328 -4.08 -34.45 -19.19
C ASN A 328 -5.11 -33.85 -20.17
N VAL A 329 -4.77 -32.70 -20.82
CA VAL A 329 -5.59 -32.04 -21.80
C VAL A 329 -4.91 -32.08 -23.18
N ASP A 330 -5.69 -32.26 -24.22
CA ASP A 330 -5.19 -32.28 -25.61
C ASP A 330 -4.79 -30.87 -26.05
N TYR A 331 -3.58 -30.69 -26.59
CA TYR A 331 -3.05 -29.38 -27.01
C TYR A 331 -3.89 -28.70 -28.10
N ARG A 332 -4.65 -29.48 -28.91
CA ARG A 332 -5.53 -28.97 -29.97
C ARG A 332 -6.68 -28.10 -29.41
N ILE A 333 -6.91 -28.10 -28.12
CA ILE A 333 -7.89 -27.21 -27.47
C ILE A 333 -7.58 -25.74 -27.81
N PHE A 334 -6.32 -25.37 -27.91
CA PHE A 334 -5.90 -24.00 -28.25
C PHE A 334 -6.14 -23.63 -29.71
N GLU A 335 -6.42 -24.59 -30.59
CA GLU A 335 -6.79 -24.35 -31.99
C GLU A 335 -8.30 -24.07 -32.15
N GLN A 336 -9.10 -24.59 -31.21
CA GLN A 336 -10.57 -24.54 -31.30
C GLN A 336 -11.23 -23.64 -30.26
N TRP A 337 -10.49 -23.20 -29.25
CA TRP A 337 -11.01 -22.41 -28.15
C TRP A 337 -10.18 -21.16 -27.88
N ASN A 338 -10.86 -20.03 -27.71
CA ASN A 338 -10.25 -18.79 -27.24
C ASN A 338 -10.27 -18.74 -25.72
N ILE A 339 -9.31 -18.05 -25.14
CA ILE A 339 -9.16 -17.87 -23.70
C ILE A 339 -9.44 -16.43 -23.36
N HIS A 340 -10.34 -16.21 -22.40
CA HIS A 340 -10.62 -14.89 -21.86
C HIS A 340 -10.31 -14.90 -20.38
N ILE A 341 -9.41 -14.02 -19.96
CA ILE A 341 -9.09 -13.79 -18.55
C ILE A 341 -9.65 -12.44 -18.14
N HIS A 342 -10.49 -12.46 -17.13
CA HIS A 342 -11.10 -11.27 -16.55
C HIS A 342 -10.68 -11.11 -15.09
N VAL A 343 -10.34 -9.88 -14.70
CA VAL A 343 -10.13 -9.53 -13.30
C VAL A 343 -11.19 -8.49 -12.92
N PRO A 344 -12.22 -8.88 -12.15
CA PRO A 344 -13.32 -8.00 -11.76
C PRO A 344 -12.86 -6.68 -11.12
N GLU A 345 -13.81 -5.73 -10.96
CA GLU A 345 -13.57 -4.37 -10.48
C GLU A 345 -12.70 -3.52 -11.42
N GLY A 346 -13.09 -3.43 -12.69
CA GLY A 346 -12.36 -2.67 -13.72
C GLY A 346 -12.21 -1.17 -13.46
N ALA A 347 -12.88 -0.60 -12.49
CA ALA A 347 -12.70 0.79 -12.07
C ALA A 347 -11.35 1.04 -11.36
N THR A 348 -10.76 -0.01 -10.76
CA THR A 348 -9.46 0.08 -10.07
C THR A 348 -8.36 -0.48 -10.98
N PRO A 349 -7.34 0.31 -11.36
CA PRO A 349 -6.20 -0.19 -12.10
C PRO A 349 -5.45 -1.28 -11.31
N LYS A 350 -5.07 -2.36 -12.00
CA LYS A 350 -4.34 -3.48 -11.42
C LYS A 350 -3.09 -3.73 -12.23
N ASP A 351 -1.94 -3.76 -11.58
CA ASP A 351 -0.67 -4.04 -12.24
C ASP A 351 0.28 -4.82 -11.34
N GLY A 352 1.30 -5.43 -11.97
CA GLY A 352 2.34 -6.17 -11.29
C GLY A 352 2.40 -7.66 -11.65
N PRO A 353 3.56 -8.31 -11.44
CA PRO A 353 3.79 -9.70 -11.83
C PRO A 353 3.25 -10.72 -10.83
N SER A 354 2.82 -10.28 -9.64
CA SER A 354 2.51 -11.16 -8.50
C SER A 354 1.26 -12.04 -8.66
N ALA A 355 0.50 -11.85 -9.73
CA ALA A 355 -0.66 -12.68 -10.09
C ALA A 355 -0.31 -13.87 -11.00
N GLY A 356 0.95 -14.06 -11.39
CA GLY A 356 1.36 -15.06 -12.37
C GLY A 356 0.93 -16.49 -12.05
N ILE A 357 1.19 -16.95 -10.83
CA ILE A 357 0.75 -18.31 -10.41
C ILE A 357 -0.78 -18.41 -10.30
N THR A 358 -1.45 -17.32 -9.95
CA THR A 358 -2.91 -17.28 -9.85
C THR A 358 -3.54 -17.40 -11.23
N ILE A 359 -3.01 -16.67 -12.22
CA ILE A 359 -3.46 -16.73 -13.61
C ILE A 359 -3.22 -18.11 -14.19
N ALA A 360 -2.03 -18.69 -14.02
CA ALA A 360 -1.71 -20.03 -14.51
C ALA A 360 -2.64 -21.10 -13.90
N THR A 361 -2.95 -20.99 -12.61
CA THR A 361 -3.88 -21.89 -11.94
C THR A 361 -5.32 -21.69 -12.41
N SER A 362 -5.73 -20.45 -12.68
CA SER A 362 -7.05 -20.13 -13.24
C SER A 362 -7.22 -20.76 -14.63
N ILE A 363 -6.22 -20.65 -15.50
CA ILE A 363 -6.21 -21.28 -16.83
C ILE A 363 -6.27 -22.82 -16.68
N ALA A 364 -5.44 -23.40 -15.82
CA ALA A 364 -5.41 -24.85 -15.58
C ALA A 364 -6.75 -25.39 -15.04
N SER A 365 -7.37 -24.67 -14.09
CA SER A 365 -8.71 -24.99 -13.58
C SER A 365 -9.78 -24.94 -14.68
N ALA A 366 -9.76 -23.88 -15.52
CA ALA A 366 -10.69 -23.73 -16.63
C ALA A 366 -10.57 -24.83 -17.66
N LEU A 367 -9.33 -25.23 -18.03
CA LEU A 367 -9.06 -26.28 -19.01
C LEU A 367 -9.44 -27.67 -18.49
N THR A 368 -9.17 -27.95 -17.23
CA THR A 368 -9.44 -29.25 -16.61
C THR A 368 -10.83 -29.39 -16.01
N GLN A 369 -11.54 -28.29 -15.85
CA GLN A 369 -12.80 -28.17 -15.11
C GLN A 369 -12.73 -28.63 -13.64
N ARG A 370 -11.52 -28.66 -13.09
CA ARG A 370 -11.24 -29.04 -11.69
C ARG A 370 -11.50 -27.84 -10.78
N LYS A 371 -12.12 -28.11 -9.63
CA LYS A 371 -12.34 -27.09 -8.59
C LYS A 371 -11.00 -26.68 -7.97
N VAL A 372 -10.87 -25.41 -7.65
CA VAL A 372 -9.77 -24.92 -6.80
C VAL A 372 -10.11 -25.17 -5.33
N ARG A 373 -9.11 -25.48 -4.52
CA ARG A 373 -9.27 -25.71 -3.08
C ARG A 373 -9.95 -24.52 -2.40
N LYS A 374 -10.91 -24.82 -1.52
CA LYS A 374 -11.65 -23.78 -0.78
C LYS A 374 -10.74 -22.95 0.11
N ASN A 375 -11.13 -21.69 0.35
CA ASN A 375 -10.45 -20.76 1.25
C ASN A 375 -8.94 -20.63 0.98
N THR A 376 -8.54 -20.82 -0.28
CA THR A 376 -7.14 -20.70 -0.73
C THR A 376 -6.96 -19.44 -1.55
N ALA A 377 -5.90 -18.69 -1.24
CA ALA A 377 -5.41 -17.60 -2.07
C ALA A 377 -3.94 -17.80 -2.40
N MET A 378 -3.47 -17.17 -3.47
CA MET A 378 -2.09 -17.33 -3.89
C MET A 378 -1.48 -16.03 -4.40
N THR A 379 -0.15 -15.95 -4.31
CA THR A 379 0.64 -14.85 -4.86
C THR A 379 2.03 -15.32 -5.23
N GLY A 380 2.51 -14.93 -6.40
CA GLY A 380 3.82 -15.30 -6.91
C GLY A 380 3.94 -14.93 -8.38
N GLU A 381 5.12 -14.54 -8.78
CA GLU A 381 5.48 -14.36 -10.17
C GLU A 381 5.83 -15.72 -10.77
N ILE A 382 5.49 -15.94 -12.05
CA ILE A 382 5.83 -17.17 -12.78
C ILE A 382 6.81 -16.85 -13.90
N THR A 383 7.78 -17.75 -14.12
CA THR A 383 8.66 -17.71 -15.28
C THR A 383 8.21 -18.66 -16.37
N LEU A 384 8.72 -18.52 -17.60
CA LEU A 384 8.47 -19.45 -18.71
C LEU A 384 8.94 -20.91 -18.42
N ARG A 385 9.77 -21.11 -17.39
CA ARG A 385 10.21 -22.42 -16.94
C ARG A 385 9.38 -22.97 -15.77
N GLY A 386 8.33 -22.24 -15.35
CA GLY A 386 7.47 -22.61 -14.26
C GLY A 386 8.06 -22.38 -12.86
N LYS A 387 9.22 -21.72 -12.75
CA LYS A 387 9.75 -21.32 -11.44
C LYS A 387 8.86 -20.21 -10.86
N VAL A 388 8.57 -20.32 -9.57
CA VAL A 388 7.85 -19.29 -8.81
C VAL A 388 8.87 -18.35 -8.17
N LEU A 389 8.70 -17.04 -8.39
CA LEU A 389 9.58 -16.02 -7.86
C LEU A 389 8.93 -15.27 -6.70
N PRO A 390 9.74 -14.71 -5.78
CA PRO A 390 9.25 -13.97 -4.62
C PRO A 390 8.62 -12.64 -5.03
N VAL A 391 7.68 -12.18 -4.22
CA VAL A 391 6.91 -10.95 -4.47
C VAL A 391 6.87 -10.08 -3.22
N GLY A 392 6.63 -8.78 -3.41
CA GLY A 392 6.53 -7.81 -2.32
C GLY A 392 5.14 -7.70 -1.69
N GLY A 393 5.04 -6.89 -0.62
CA GLY A 393 3.78 -6.59 0.05
C GLY A 393 3.19 -7.78 0.82
N ILE A 394 4.03 -8.69 1.30
CA ILE A 394 3.58 -9.95 1.93
C ILE A 394 2.72 -9.70 3.17
N LYS A 395 3.09 -8.76 4.01
CA LYS A 395 2.31 -8.42 5.22
C LYS A 395 0.89 -7.99 4.86
N GLU A 396 0.76 -7.03 3.94
CA GLU A 396 -0.53 -6.50 3.50
C GLU A 396 -1.39 -7.57 2.83
N LYS A 397 -0.78 -8.43 2.00
CA LYS A 397 -1.44 -9.55 1.33
C LYS A 397 -1.99 -10.58 2.32
N ILE A 398 -1.20 -10.96 3.33
CA ILE A 398 -1.62 -11.89 4.40
C ILE A 398 -2.79 -11.32 5.19
N LEU A 399 -2.74 -10.03 5.51
CA LEU A 399 -3.80 -9.37 6.24
C LEU A 399 -5.10 -9.27 5.42
N ALA A 400 -4.99 -9.04 4.12
CA ALA A 400 -6.14 -9.09 3.21
C ALA A 400 -6.76 -10.50 3.16
N ALA A 401 -5.92 -11.53 3.00
CA ALA A 401 -6.37 -12.91 3.02
C ALA A 401 -7.14 -13.25 4.31
N LYS A 402 -6.58 -12.89 5.46
CA LYS A 402 -7.21 -13.10 6.76
C LYS A 402 -8.57 -12.39 6.89
N ARG A 403 -8.67 -11.14 6.44
CA ARG A 403 -9.96 -10.39 6.42
C ARG A 403 -11.00 -11.06 5.53
N ALA A 404 -10.58 -11.62 4.41
CA ALA A 404 -11.46 -12.30 3.45
C ALA A 404 -11.90 -13.71 3.88
N GLY A 405 -11.38 -14.22 5.01
CA GLY A 405 -11.69 -15.57 5.49
C GLY A 405 -10.90 -16.68 4.79
N ILE A 406 -9.81 -16.34 4.12
CA ILE A 406 -8.85 -17.30 3.57
C ILE A 406 -8.11 -17.98 4.71
N THR A 407 -7.87 -19.28 4.58
CA THR A 407 -7.13 -20.08 5.56
C THR A 407 -5.79 -20.56 5.02
N ASP A 408 -5.67 -20.73 3.70
CA ASP A 408 -4.52 -21.31 3.02
C ASP A 408 -3.93 -20.29 2.04
N ILE A 409 -2.63 -20.02 2.15
CA ILE A 409 -1.92 -19.08 1.29
C ILE A 409 -0.76 -19.79 0.61
N VAL A 410 -0.76 -19.82 -0.73
CA VAL A 410 0.32 -20.37 -1.56
C VAL A 410 1.22 -19.24 -2.02
N MET A 411 2.53 -19.37 -1.81
CA MET A 411 3.52 -18.36 -2.19
C MET A 411 4.91 -18.95 -2.42
N CYS A 412 5.80 -18.13 -3.02
CA CYS A 412 7.20 -18.53 -3.23
C CYS A 412 7.91 -18.92 -1.92
N SER A 413 8.73 -19.95 -1.96
CA SER A 413 9.55 -20.39 -0.82
C SER A 413 10.49 -19.29 -0.30
N GLU A 414 10.98 -18.44 -1.17
CA GLU A 414 11.85 -17.32 -0.79
C GLU A 414 11.12 -16.22 0.03
N ASN A 415 9.76 -16.16 -0.03
CA ASN A 415 8.97 -15.28 0.82
C ASN A 415 8.77 -15.80 2.27
N LYS A 416 9.30 -16.98 2.61
CA LYS A 416 9.22 -17.52 3.98
C LYS A 416 9.81 -16.55 5.00
N LYS A 417 10.93 -15.92 4.68
CA LYS A 417 11.57 -14.89 5.53
C LYS A 417 10.62 -13.73 5.84
N ASP A 418 9.90 -13.23 4.82
CA ASP A 418 8.97 -12.11 4.99
C ASP A 418 7.78 -12.50 5.88
N VAL A 419 7.33 -13.76 5.79
CA VAL A 419 6.27 -14.30 6.66
C VAL A 419 6.76 -14.44 8.10
N GLU A 420 8.00 -14.87 8.32
CA GLU A 420 8.59 -15.05 9.66
C GLU A 420 8.75 -13.72 10.39
N GLU A 421 8.98 -12.61 9.70
CA GLU A 421 9.04 -11.25 10.26
C GLU A 421 7.67 -10.74 10.74
N ILE A 422 6.57 -11.34 10.30
CA ILE A 422 5.21 -10.94 10.71
C ILE A 422 4.89 -11.53 12.08
N PRO A 423 4.48 -10.73 13.07
CA PRO A 423 4.12 -11.23 14.39
C PRO A 423 3.09 -12.35 14.35
N GLU A 424 3.24 -13.35 15.22
CA GLU A 424 2.42 -14.57 15.25
C GLU A 424 0.91 -14.29 15.35
N VAL A 425 0.53 -13.25 16.07
CA VAL A 425 -0.87 -12.84 16.24
C VAL A 425 -1.57 -12.61 14.88
N TYR A 426 -0.84 -12.19 13.87
CA TYR A 426 -1.37 -11.91 12.53
C TYR A 426 -1.38 -13.16 11.65
N ARG A 427 -0.47 -14.10 11.89
CA ARG A 427 -0.37 -15.39 11.19
C ARG A 427 -1.33 -16.45 11.74
N LYS A 428 -1.79 -16.29 12.96
CA LYS A 428 -2.68 -17.24 13.64
C LYS A 428 -3.94 -17.54 12.81
N GLY A 429 -4.18 -18.83 12.54
CA GLY A 429 -5.32 -19.31 11.76
C GLY A 429 -5.07 -19.35 10.25
N LEU A 430 -3.85 -19.06 9.79
CA LEU A 430 -3.42 -19.17 8.41
C LEU A 430 -2.40 -20.28 8.25
N GLN A 431 -2.48 -21.03 7.14
CA GLN A 431 -1.52 -22.02 6.72
C GLN A 431 -0.78 -21.50 5.48
N PHE A 432 0.54 -21.61 5.48
CA PHE A 432 1.39 -21.12 4.41
C PHE A 432 1.99 -22.31 3.66
N HIS A 433 1.76 -22.33 2.35
CA HIS A 433 2.26 -23.36 1.44
C HIS A 433 3.35 -22.71 0.57
N PHE A 434 4.60 -23.03 0.90
CA PHE A 434 5.76 -22.50 0.22
C PHE A 434 6.11 -23.38 -0.97
N VAL A 435 6.21 -22.80 -2.16
CA VAL A 435 6.41 -23.50 -3.43
C VAL A 435 7.58 -22.91 -4.20
N GLU A 436 8.23 -23.71 -5.03
CA GLU A 436 9.34 -23.33 -5.90
C GLU A 436 8.95 -23.31 -7.38
N ASN A 437 7.93 -24.11 -7.74
CA ASN A 437 7.46 -24.23 -9.11
C ASN A 437 5.93 -24.34 -9.18
N ILE A 438 5.39 -24.09 -10.36
CA ILE A 438 3.95 -24.06 -10.60
C ILE A 438 3.29 -25.42 -10.47
N GLN A 439 4.02 -26.53 -10.70
CA GLN A 439 3.46 -27.87 -10.51
C GLN A 439 3.05 -28.09 -9.06
N GLN A 440 3.88 -27.67 -8.10
CA GLN A 440 3.55 -27.74 -6.68
C GLN A 440 2.33 -26.90 -6.33
N VAL A 441 2.13 -25.74 -7.01
CA VAL A 441 0.92 -24.93 -6.87
C VAL A 441 -0.30 -25.71 -7.34
N TRP A 442 -0.24 -26.34 -8.50
CA TRP A 442 -1.36 -27.11 -9.05
C TRP A 442 -1.67 -28.37 -8.23
N ASP A 443 -0.65 -29.09 -7.78
CA ASP A 443 -0.81 -30.29 -6.93
C ASP A 443 -1.52 -29.95 -5.61
N PHE A 444 -1.28 -28.77 -5.06
CA PHE A 444 -1.96 -28.32 -3.86
C PHE A 444 -3.33 -27.69 -4.16
N ALA A 445 -3.41 -26.78 -5.13
CA ALA A 445 -4.57 -25.93 -5.32
C ALA A 445 -5.69 -26.58 -6.15
N LEU A 446 -5.39 -27.44 -7.12
CA LEU A 446 -6.37 -28.11 -7.94
C LEU A 446 -6.83 -29.41 -7.27
N THR A 447 -8.12 -29.53 -6.96
CA THR A 447 -8.71 -30.74 -6.41
C THR A 447 -9.00 -31.75 -7.53
N ASP A 448 -9.25 -33.03 -7.17
CA ASP A 448 -9.69 -34.04 -8.16
C ASP A 448 -11.19 -33.89 -8.53
N GLU A 449 -11.93 -33.09 -7.77
CA GLU A 449 -13.34 -32.81 -8.04
C GLU A 449 -13.50 -31.85 -9.22
N LYS A 450 -14.36 -32.23 -10.16
CA LYS A 450 -14.86 -31.32 -11.21
C LYS A 450 -16.02 -30.47 -10.69
N VAL A 451 -16.27 -29.36 -11.36
CA VAL A 451 -17.47 -28.52 -11.10
C VAL A 451 -18.75 -29.29 -11.44
N GLU A 452 -19.89 -28.84 -10.92
CA GLU A 452 -21.20 -29.53 -11.07
C GLU A 452 -21.62 -29.67 -12.55
N HIS A 453 -21.30 -28.67 -13.38
CA HIS A 453 -21.62 -28.67 -14.79
C HIS A 453 -20.33 -28.41 -15.62
N PRO A 454 -19.47 -29.43 -15.78
CA PRO A 454 -18.22 -29.26 -16.51
C PRO A 454 -18.50 -29.04 -18.01
N VAL A 455 -17.80 -28.08 -18.59
CA VAL A 455 -17.83 -27.86 -20.03
C VAL A 455 -17.10 -29.03 -20.70
N ASP A 456 -17.70 -29.60 -21.74
CA ASP A 456 -17.08 -30.61 -22.59
C ASP A 456 -16.25 -29.94 -23.67
N PHE A 457 -14.94 -30.15 -23.60
CA PHE A 457 -13.96 -29.65 -24.56
C PHE A 457 -13.59 -30.71 -25.62
N THR A 458 -14.54 -31.57 -25.99
CA THR A 458 -14.29 -32.59 -27.03
C THR A 458 -13.83 -31.89 -28.30
N ILE A 459 -12.67 -32.34 -28.80
CA ILE A 459 -12.08 -31.82 -30.03
C ILE A 459 -12.80 -32.48 -31.21
N VAL A 460 -13.43 -31.63 -32.01
CA VAL A 460 -14.09 -32.08 -33.23
C VAL A 460 -13.04 -32.17 -34.33
N GLU A 461 -12.78 -33.36 -34.88
CA GLU A 461 -11.92 -33.53 -36.06
C GLU A 461 -12.66 -32.90 -37.27
N GLU A 462 -12.12 -31.83 -37.83
CA GLU A 462 -12.59 -31.34 -39.13
C GLU A 462 -12.26 -32.43 -40.17
N LYS A 463 -13.28 -33.06 -40.73
CA LYS A 463 -13.09 -33.90 -41.94
C LYS A 463 -12.53 -32.99 -43.01
N LYS A 464 -11.26 -33.24 -43.41
CA LYS A 464 -10.73 -32.69 -44.66
C LYS A 464 -11.66 -33.14 -45.76
N GLU A 465 -12.45 -32.27 -46.36
CA GLU A 465 -13.08 -32.51 -47.62
C GLU A 465 -11.92 -32.71 -48.63
N GLU A 466 -11.74 -33.93 -49.10
CA GLU A 466 -10.88 -34.22 -50.25
C GLU A 466 -11.49 -33.52 -51.47
N THR A 467 -10.93 -32.37 -51.78
CA THR A 467 -11.20 -31.69 -53.06
C THR A 467 -10.68 -32.60 -54.16
N LYS A 468 -11.61 -33.27 -54.85
CA LYS A 468 -11.34 -33.99 -56.10
C LYS A 468 -11.10 -32.97 -57.24
#